data_ef912e3bf10154ac3021ed2542dd42ef
#
_entry.id   ef912e3bf10154ac3021ed2542dd42ef
#
_cell.length_a   1.000
_cell.length_b   1.000
_cell.length_c   1.000
_cell.angle_alpha   90.00
_cell.angle_beta   90.00
_cell.angle_gamma   90.00
#
_symmetry.space_group_name_H-M   'P 1'
#
loop_
_entity.id
_entity.type
_entity.pdbx_description
1 polymer ?
#
loop_
_entity_poly.entity_id
_entity_poly.type
_entity_poly.pdbx_seq_one_letter_code
_entity_poly.pdbx_strand_id
1 'polypeptide(L)'
;MSSDDEDDPDDPDHDLIRTEVRDQTEAIVDAVRELESEPPGDVLVFLSGEREIRDTAEVLREALNPNTEVLPLYARLPTAEQQKVFQPGRSARRIVLATNVAETSLTVPGIRYVVDPGTARISRYSRRTKVQRLPIEPISQASAAQRAGRSGRTAPGVCIRLYSEADFELRPRYTDP
;
A
#
# COMPACT_ATOMS: atom_id res chain seq x y z
N MET A 1 -20.83 -8.60 -14.48
CA MET A 1 -20.44 -8.16 -15.81
C MET A 1 -18.99 -7.74 -15.76
N SER A 2 -18.09 -8.59 -16.24
CA SER A 2 -16.68 -8.28 -16.31
C SER A 2 -16.50 -7.21 -17.38
N SER A 3 -16.00 -6.05 -17.00
CA SER A 3 -15.41 -5.16 -17.97
C SER A 3 -14.15 -5.86 -18.48
N ASP A 4 -14.23 -6.40 -19.67
CA ASP A 4 -13.05 -6.77 -20.41
C ASP A 4 -12.31 -5.46 -20.74
N ASP A 5 -11.51 -4.96 -19.81
CA ASP A 5 -10.40 -4.12 -20.17
C ASP A 5 -9.48 -5.05 -20.95
N GLU A 6 -9.75 -5.19 -22.23
CA GLU A 6 -8.84 -5.84 -23.14
C GLU A 6 -7.54 -5.03 -23.05
N ASP A 7 -6.57 -5.60 -22.32
CA ASP A 7 -5.19 -5.17 -22.37
C ASP A 7 -4.77 -5.18 -23.83
N ASP A 8 -4.87 -4.03 -24.48
CA ASP A 8 -4.37 -3.88 -25.84
C ASP A 8 -2.84 -3.91 -25.79
N PRO A 9 -2.20 -4.99 -26.24
CA PRO A 9 -0.75 -5.11 -26.17
C PRO A 9 0.00 -4.09 -27.05
N ASP A 10 -0.71 -3.39 -27.93
CA ASP A 10 -0.14 -2.38 -28.83
C ASP A 10 -0.35 -0.95 -28.31
N ASP A 11 -0.95 -0.77 -27.11
CA ASP A 11 -1.09 0.54 -26.49
C ASP A 11 0.27 1.01 -25.94
N PRO A 12 0.82 2.13 -26.45
CA PRO A 12 2.10 2.65 -25.96
C PRO A 12 2.07 3.03 -24.48
N ASP A 13 0.91 3.35 -23.91
CA ASP A 13 0.77 3.63 -22.49
C ASP A 13 0.81 2.38 -21.63
N HIS A 14 0.52 1.21 -22.21
CA HIS A 14 0.55 -0.07 -21.52
C HIS A 14 1.96 -0.44 -21.02
N ASP A 15 2.97 -0.23 -21.83
CA ASP A 15 4.36 -0.50 -21.45
C ASP A 15 4.85 0.45 -20.35
N LEU A 16 4.41 1.71 -20.38
CA LEU A 16 4.72 2.69 -19.33
C LEU A 16 4.10 2.29 -18.00
N ILE A 17 2.83 1.85 -18.00
CA ILE A 17 2.12 1.40 -16.79
C ILE A 17 2.80 0.16 -16.21
N ARG A 18 3.18 -0.81 -17.04
CA ARG A 18 3.91 -2.01 -16.59
C ARG A 18 5.25 -1.66 -15.97
N THR A 19 5.99 -0.72 -16.57
CA THR A 19 7.27 -0.25 -16.06
C THR A 19 7.11 0.45 -14.71
N GLU A 20 6.12 1.31 -14.55
CA GLU A 20 5.82 2.00 -13.28
C GLU A 20 5.44 1.02 -12.17
N VAL A 21 4.61 0.02 -12.45
CA VAL A 21 4.19 -1.01 -11.47
C VAL A 21 5.40 -1.85 -11.03
N ARG A 22 6.26 -2.23 -11.97
CA ARG A 22 7.49 -2.98 -11.67
C ARG A 22 8.44 -2.17 -10.80
N ASP A 23 8.66 -0.90 -11.14
CA ASP A 23 9.51 0.01 -10.39
C ASP A 23 8.99 0.23 -8.97
N GLN A 24 7.68 0.37 -8.79
CA GLN A 24 7.07 0.48 -7.47
C GLN A 24 7.28 -0.79 -6.64
N THR A 25 7.07 -1.97 -7.21
CA THR A 25 7.26 -3.24 -6.50
C THR A 25 8.73 -3.43 -6.10
N GLU A 26 9.66 -3.13 -6.98
CA GLU A 26 11.09 -3.15 -6.67
C GLU A 26 11.45 -2.18 -5.56
N ALA A 27 10.92 -0.96 -5.60
CA ALA A 27 11.13 0.05 -4.57
C ALA A 27 10.58 -0.39 -3.20
N ILE A 28 9.43 -1.07 -3.17
CA ILE A 28 8.86 -1.65 -1.96
C ILE A 28 9.77 -2.74 -1.40
N VAL A 29 10.25 -3.64 -2.24
CA VAL A 29 11.18 -4.71 -1.82
C VAL A 29 12.46 -4.12 -1.24
N ASP A 30 13.04 -3.12 -1.89
CA ASP A 30 14.25 -2.44 -1.42
C ASP A 30 14.02 -1.73 -0.08
N ALA A 31 12.89 -1.05 0.07
CA ALA A 31 12.52 -0.39 1.32
C ALA A 31 12.37 -1.39 2.48
N VAL A 32 11.68 -2.50 2.25
CA VAL A 32 11.50 -3.55 3.25
C VAL A 32 12.84 -4.19 3.63
N ARG A 33 13.72 -4.42 2.67
CA ARG A 33 15.07 -4.93 2.95
C ARG A 33 15.92 -3.95 3.74
N GLU A 34 15.81 -2.67 3.45
CA GLU A 34 16.48 -1.62 4.21
C GLU A 34 16.04 -1.64 5.68
N LEU A 35 14.75 -1.86 5.92
CA LEU A 35 14.20 -1.96 7.27
C LEU A 35 14.65 -3.21 8.04
N GLU A 36 15.19 -4.23 7.39
CA GLU A 36 15.75 -5.40 8.06
C GLU A 36 16.95 -5.06 8.94
N SER A 37 17.68 -3.98 8.63
CA SER A 37 18.79 -3.49 9.44
C SER A 37 18.35 -2.64 10.65
N GLU A 38 17.07 -2.27 10.69
CA GLU A 38 16.49 -1.51 11.80
C GLU A 38 16.03 -2.45 12.93
N PRO A 39 15.78 -1.90 14.14
CA PRO A 39 15.25 -2.70 15.24
C PRO A 39 14.00 -3.48 14.89
N PRO A 40 13.71 -4.61 15.55
CA PRO A 40 12.54 -5.43 15.26
C PRO A 40 11.23 -4.64 15.37
N GLY A 41 10.31 -4.91 14.45
CA GLY A 41 8.98 -4.31 14.41
C GLY A 41 8.28 -4.68 13.10
N ASP A 42 6.95 -4.63 13.11
CA ASP A 42 6.17 -4.98 11.93
C ASP A 42 6.11 -3.81 10.94
N VAL A 43 5.95 -4.15 9.67
CA VAL A 43 5.93 -3.20 8.56
C VAL A 43 4.52 -3.14 7.97
N LEU A 44 4.02 -1.95 7.74
CA LEU A 44 2.77 -1.70 7.02
C LEU A 44 3.09 -1.05 5.67
N VAL A 45 2.68 -1.71 4.60
CA VAL A 45 2.83 -1.19 3.23
C VAL A 45 1.46 -0.80 2.69
N PHE A 46 1.31 0.44 2.25
CA PHE A 46 0.07 0.92 1.65
C PHE A 46 0.06 0.67 0.14
N LEU A 47 -0.98 -0.01 -0.34
CA LEU A 47 -1.20 -0.31 -1.75
C LEU A 47 -2.58 0.15 -2.20
N SER A 48 -2.82 0.21 -3.51
CA SER A 48 -4.04 0.81 -4.05
C SER A 48 -5.21 -0.16 -4.20
N GLY A 49 -4.99 -1.47 -4.14
CA GLY A 49 -6.07 -2.45 -4.30
C GLY A 49 -5.62 -3.89 -4.10
N GLU A 50 -6.61 -4.78 -4.15
CA GLU A 50 -6.43 -6.22 -3.87
C GLU A 50 -5.44 -6.90 -4.81
N ARG A 51 -5.50 -6.59 -6.12
CA ARG A 51 -4.63 -7.18 -7.12
C ARG A 51 -3.17 -6.80 -6.88
N GLU A 52 -2.94 -5.53 -6.61
CA GLU A 52 -1.61 -5.01 -6.29
C GLU A 52 -1.07 -5.63 -5.00
N ILE A 53 -1.91 -5.81 -3.99
CA ILE A 53 -1.56 -6.53 -2.76
C ILE A 53 -1.13 -7.96 -3.07
N ARG A 54 -1.88 -8.68 -3.89
CA ARG A 54 -1.57 -10.07 -4.26
C ARG A 54 -0.24 -10.17 -4.99
N ASP A 55 -0.04 -9.32 -6.00
CA ASP A 55 1.17 -9.33 -6.81
C ASP A 55 2.40 -8.95 -5.98
N THR A 56 2.29 -7.94 -5.14
CA THR A 56 3.36 -7.51 -4.24
C THR A 56 3.67 -8.57 -3.18
N ALA A 57 2.65 -9.22 -2.62
CA ALA A 57 2.84 -10.29 -1.65
C ALA A 57 3.65 -11.45 -2.23
N GLU A 58 3.37 -11.85 -3.46
CA GLU A 58 4.08 -12.92 -4.15
C GLU A 58 5.57 -12.59 -4.32
N VAL A 59 5.86 -11.36 -4.77
CA VAL A 59 7.25 -10.89 -4.94
C VAL A 59 7.98 -10.83 -3.60
N LEU A 60 7.34 -10.32 -2.55
CA LEU A 60 7.95 -10.22 -1.23
C LEU A 60 8.23 -11.60 -0.60
N ARG A 61 7.33 -12.56 -0.78
CA ARG A 61 7.53 -13.92 -0.27
C ARG A 61 8.72 -14.61 -0.91
N GLU A 62 8.97 -14.35 -2.20
CA GLU A 62 10.15 -14.87 -2.91
C GLU A 62 11.45 -14.16 -2.52
N ALA A 63 11.37 -12.85 -2.27
CA ALA A 63 12.54 -12.00 -2.02
C ALA A 63 13.02 -12.00 -0.58
N LEU A 64 12.14 -12.27 0.40
CA LEU A 64 12.43 -12.17 1.82
C LEU A 64 12.69 -13.53 2.46
N ASN A 65 13.22 -13.49 3.69
CA ASN A 65 13.43 -14.66 4.51
C ASN A 65 12.11 -15.43 4.71
N PRO A 66 12.09 -16.78 4.58
CA PRO A 66 10.89 -17.59 4.80
C PRO A 66 10.22 -17.42 6.17
N ASN A 67 10.94 -16.94 7.17
CA ASN A 67 10.41 -16.64 8.49
C ASN A 67 9.60 -15.33 8.54
N THR A 68 9.70 -14.50 7.52
CA THR A 68 8.92 -13.28 7.41
C THR A 68 7.51 -13.59 6.92
N GLU A 69 6.52 -13.16 7.67
CA GLU A 69 5.12 -13.37 7.33
C GLU A 69 4.59 -12.17 6.54
N VAL A 70 3.96 -12.43 5.38
CA VAL A 70 3.35 -11.40 4.53
C VAL A 70 1.84 -11.60 4.55
N LEU A 71 1.11 -10.61 5.08
CA LEU A 71 -0.33 -10.67 5.28
C LEU A 71 -1.07 -9.55 4.52
N PRO A 72 -2.16 -9.87 3.81
CA PRO A 72 -3.01 -8.87 3.18
C PRO A 72 -4.01 -8.28 4.16
N LEU A 73 -4.42 -7.02 3.92
CA LEU A 73 -5.50 -6.37 4.67
C LEU A 73 -6.29 -5.41 3.76
N TYR A 74 -7.51 -5.77 3.42
CA TYR A 74 -8.43 -4.95 2.65
C TYR A 74 -9.88 -5.22 3.05
N ALA A 75 -10.80 -4.33 2.69
CA ALA A 75 -12.18 -4.36 3.19
C ALA A 75 -12.94 -5.65 2.90
N ARG A 76 -12.72 -6.27 1.73
CA ARG A 76 -13.41 -7.51 1.32
C ARG A 76 -12.75 -8.78 1.82
N LEU A 77 -11.61 -8.67 2.50
CA LEU A 77 -10.93 -9.85 3.03
C LEU A 77 -11.84 -10.57 4.02
N PRO A 78 -11.98 -11.91 3.93
CA PRO A 78 -12.77 -12.66 4.91
C PRO A 78 -12.33 -12.39 6.34
N THR A 79 -13.28 -12.34 7.28
CA THR A 79 -13.01 -11.99 8.68
C THR A 79 -11.93 -12.86 9.31
N ALA A 80 -11.91 -14.15 9.01
CA ALA A 80 -10.89 -15.07 9.52
C ALA A 80 -9.47 -14.68 9.05
N GLU A 81 -9.33 -14.21 7.81
CA GLU A 81 -8.05 -13.73 7.28
C GLU A 81 -7.67 -12.37 7.86
N GLN A 82 -8.64 -11.46 8.08
CA GLN A 82 -8.40 -10.19 8.74
C GLN A 82 -7.90 -10.38 10.18
N GLN A 83 -8.44 -11.34 10.89
CA GLN A 83 -8.05 -11.63 12.27
C GLN A 83 -6.57 -12.00 12.41
N LYS A 84 -5.98 -12.63 11.40
CA LYS A 84 -4.53 -12.95 11.41
C LYS A 84 -3.66 -11.71 11.57
N VAL A 85 -4.08 -10.58 11.01
CA VAL A 85 -3.37 -9.32 11.11
C VAL A 85 -3.41 -8.74 12.52
N PHE A 86 -4.49 -9.00 13.26
CA PHE A 86 -4.71 -8.48 14.61
C PHE A 86 -4.21 -9.40 15.73
N GLN A 87 -3.84 -10.63 15.38
CA GLN A 87 -3.28 -11.57 16.35
C GLN A 87 -1.80 -11.29 16.60
N PRO A 88 -1.29 -11.55 17.83
CA PRO A 88 0.14 -11.50 18.08
C PRO A 88 0.90 -12.41 17.13
N GLY A 89 1.90 -11.87 16.45
CA GLY A 89 2.71 -12.63 15.51
C GLY A 89 3.57 -13.67 16.21
N ARG A 90 3.71 -14.83 15.58
CA ARG A 90 4.62 -15.90 16.01
C ARG A 90 5.97 -15.80 15.33
N SER A 91 6.03 -15.14 14.19
CA SER A 91 7.26 -14.92 13.42
C SER A 91 8.00 -13.67 13.88
N ALA A 92 9.28 -13.59 13.56
CA ALA A 92 10.14 -12.49 13.96
C ALA A 92 9.69 -11.15 13.38
N ARG A 93 9.07 -11.15 12.19
CA ARG A 93 8.57 -9.93 11.53
C ARG A 93 7.36 -10.24 10.67
N ARG A 94 6.39 -9.34 10.70
CA ARG A 94 5.24 -9.36 9.79
C ARG A 94 5.27 -8.16 8.88
N ILE A 95 4.86 -8.38 7.63
CA ILE A 95 4.65 -7.32 6.64
C ILE A 95 3.20 -7.34 6.26
N VAL A 96 2.47 -6.29 6.60
CA VAL A 96 1.06 -6.15 6.30
C VAL A 96 0.91 -5.28 5.06
N LEU A 97 0.28 -5.83 4.02
CA LEU A 97 -0.02 -5.12 2.78
C LEU A 97 -1.47 -4.67 2.82
N ALA A 98 -1.71 -3.39 2.95
CA ALA A 98 -3.05 -2.85 3.17
C ALA A 98 -3.43 -1.79 2.15
N THR A 99 -4.73 -1.65 1.91
CA THR A 99 -5.30 -0.49 1.24
C THR A 99 -5.45 0.67 2.23
N ASN A 100 -6.02 1.78 1.79
CA ASN A 100 -6.27 2.95 2.63
C ASN A 100 -7.20 2.69 3.84
N VAL A 101 -7.80 1.50 3.97
CA VAL A 101 -8.54 1.10 5.19
C VAL A 101 -7.67 1.18 6.44
N ALA A 102 -6.36 0.98 6.31
CA ALA A 102 -5.41 1.07 7.42
C ALA A 102 -5.01 2.51 7.78
N GLU A 103 -5.45 3.53 7.02
CA GLU A 103 -5.23 4.93 7.37
C GLU A 103 -6.07 5.32 8.60
N THR A 104 -7.34 4.94 8.63
CA THR A 104 -8.31 5.37 9.66
C THR A 104 -9.22 4.27 10.18
N SER A 105 -9.80 3.45 9.30
CA SER A 105 -10.87 2.50 9.65
C SER A 105 -10.38 1.31 10.45
N LEU A 106 -9.18 0.81 10.15
CA LEU A 106 -8.57 -0.33 10.82
C LEU A 106 -7.23 0.07 11.38
N THR A 107 -7.03 -0.14 12.68
CA THR A 107 -5.76 0.11 13.35
C THR A 107 -5.01 -1.21 13.51
N VAL A 108 -3.88 -1.34 12.81
CA VAL A 108 -3.03 -2.53 12.89
C VAL A 108 -2.08 -2.40 14.08
N PRO A 109 -2.12 -3.33 15.05
CA PRO A 109 -1.23 -3.27 16.20
C PRO A 109 0.21 -3.67 15.85
N GLY A 110 1.16 -3.15 16.59
CA GLY A 110 2.57 -3.55 16.49
C GLY A 110 3.33 -2.96 15.30
N ILE A 111 2.72 -2.08 14.53
CA ILE A 111 3.37 -1.43 13.39
C ILE A 111 4.41 -0.42 13.90
N ARG A 112 5.64 -0.61 13.48
CA ARG A 112 6.74 0.30 13.74
C ARG A 112 7.20 1.05 12.49
N TYR A 113 7.06 0.42 11.33
CA TYR A 113 7.53 0.93 10.05
C TYR A 113 6.40 1.02 9.05
N VAL A 114 6.40 2.07 8.25
CA VAL A 114 5.43 2.29 7.16
C VAL A 114 6.18 2.51 5.85
N VAL A 115 5.73 1.85 4.81
CA VAL A 115 6.17 2.09 3.43
C VAL A 115 4.99 2.66 2.66
N ASP A 116 5.13 3.87 2.15
CA ASP A 116 4.05 4.61 1.50
C ASP A 116 4.42 4.98 0.05
N PRO A 117 3.88 4.26 -0.95
CA PRO A 117 4.05 4.62 -2.35
C PRO A 117 3.34 5.90 -2.77
N GLY A 118 2.39 6.38 -1.97
CA GLY A 118 1.73 7.65 -2.19
C GLY A 118 0.55 7.63 -3.14
N THR A 119 -0.08 6.48 -3.35
CA THR A 119 -1.24 6.31 -4.23
C THR A 119 -2.39 5.61 -3.53
N ALA A 120 -3.61 5.82 -4.02
CA ALA A 120 -4.80 5.11 -3.57
C ALA A 120 -5.85 5.11 -4.68
N ARG A 121 -6.79 4.17 -4.61
CA ARG A 121 -8.01 4.25 -5.41
C ARG A 121 -8.95 5.27 -4.77
N ILE A 122 -9.34 6.28 -5.55
CA ILE A 122 -10.19 7.37 -5.10
C ILE A 122 -11.48 7.32 -5.92
N SER A 123 -12.63 7.30 -5.22
CA SER A 123 -13.92 7.32 -5.89
C SER A 123 -14.15 8.68 -6.55
N ARG A 124 -14.34 8.68 -7.86
CA ARG A 124 -14.67 9.86 -8.67
C ARG A 124 -15.99 9.64 -9.39
N TYR A 125 -16.91 10.56 -9.22
CA TYR A 125 -18.20 10.55 -9.92
C TYR A 125 -18.24 11.64 -10.97
N SER A 126 -18.49 11.23 -12.22
CA SER A 126 -18.69 12.18 -13.31
C SER A 126 -20.18 12.49 -13.49
N ARG A 127 -20.59 13.71 -13.22
CA ARG A 127 -21.96 14.18 -13.46
C ARG A 127 -22.34 14.14 -14.94
N ARG A 128 -21.37 14.29 -15.82
CA ARG A 128 -21.58 14.30 -17.27
C ARG A 128 -21.92 12.91 -17.78
N THR A 129 -21.22 11.87 -17.33
CA THR A 129 -21.39 10.50 -17.79
C THR A 129 -22.24 9.64 -16.85
N LYS A 130 -22.54 10.15 -15.65
CA LYS A 130 -23.18 9.43 -14.53
C LYS A 130 -22.47 8.12 -14.19
N VAL A 131 -21.16 8.07 -14.36
CA VAL A 131 -20.32 6.90 -14.09
C VAL A 131 -19.42 7.18 -12.91
N GLN A 132 -19.39 6.25 -11.96
CA GLN A 132 -18.42 6.23 -10.89
C GLN A 132 -17.14 5.57 -11.39
N ARG A 133 -16.01 6.21 -11.15
CA ARG A 133 -14.67 5.69 -11.46
C ARG A 133 -13.87 5.54 -10.18
N LEU A 134 -12.95 4.57 -10.18
CA LEU A 134 -12.00 4.34 -9.10
C LEU A 134 -10.57 4.37 -9.65
N PRO A 135 -10.11 5.52 -10.19
CA PRO A 135 -8.75 5.64 -10.66
C PRO A 135 -7.76 5.55 -9.52
N ILE A 136 -6.54 5.10 -9.84
CA ILE A 136 -5.40 5.18 -8.92
C ILE A 136 -4.81 6.57 -9.05
N GLU A 137 -4.81 7.33 -7.97
CA GLU A 137 -4.36 8.72 -7.93
C GLU A 137 -3.35 8.94 -6.80
N PRO A 138 -2.50 9.98 -6.91
CA PRO A 138 -1.69 10.43 -5.78
C PRO A 138 -2.56 10.79 -4.58
N ILE A 139 -2.16 10.39 -3.39
CA ILE A 139 -2.86 10.75 -2.16
C ILE A 139 -2.58 12.20 -1.77
N SER A 140 -3.49 12.79 -0.98
CA SER A 140 -3.31 14.12 -0.40
C SER A 140 -2.22 14.13 0.69
N GLN A 141 -1.77 15.32 1.08
CA GLN A 141 -0.85 15.50 2.19
C GLN A 141 -1.47 14.99 3.51
N ALA A 142 -2.76 15.21 3.72
CA ALA A 142 -3.46 14.71 4.90
C ALA A 142 -3.46 13.17 4.97
N SER A 143 -3.73 12.48 3.86
CA SER A 143 -3.63 11.02 3.78
C SER A 143 -2.20 10.55 4.05
N ALA A 144 -1.20 11.20 3.48
CA ALA A 144 0.20 10.87 3.72
C ALA A 144 0.57 11.01 5.21
N ALA A 145 0.08 12.05 5.88
CA ALA A 145 0.28 12.24 7.32
C ALA A 145 -0.41 11.14 8.15
N GLN A 146 -1.62 10.73 7.78
CA GLN A 146 -2.31 9.61 8.43
C GLN A 146 -1.56 8.29 8.28
N ARG A 147 -1.01 8.03 7.09
CA ARG A 147 -0.18 6.84 6.83
C ARG A 147 1.08 6.85 7.68
N ALA A 148 1.80 7.96 7.70
CA ALA A 148 2.99 8.12 8.54
C ALA A 148 2.67 7.97 10.03
N GLY A 149 1.51 8.44 10.47
CA GLY A 149 1.04 8.33 11.85
C GLY A 149 0.78 6.90 12.32
N ARG A 150 0.74 5.91 11.42
CA ARG A 150 0.62 4.50 11.80
C ARG A 150 1.94 3.93 12.33
N SER A 151 3.08 4.55 12.00
CA SER A 151 4.38 4.13 12.52
C SER A 151 4.63 4.68 13.93
N GLY A 152 5.32 3.92 14.76
CA GLY A 152 5.89 4.44 15.99
C GLY A 152 4.90 4.77 17.11
N ARG A 153 3.70 4.21 17.16
CA ARG A 153 2.73 4.48 18.24
C ARG A 153 3.20 4.00 19.62
N THR A 154 3.91 2.88 19.66
CA THR A 154 4.40 2.26 20.91
C THR A 154 5.90 2.38 21.07
N ALA A 155 6.63 2.69 20.01
CA ALA A 155 8.08 2.86 19.98
C ALA A 155 8.45 3.78 18.82
N PRO A 156 9.65 4.40 18.82
CA PRO A 156 10.10 5.18 17.67
C PRO A 156 10.03 4.38 16.38
N GLY A 157 9.43 4.97 15.36
CA GLY A 157 9.19 4.31 14.06
C GLY A 157 9.74 5.12 12.89
N VAL A 158 9.67 4.51 11.70
CA VAL A 158 10.11 5.13 10.45
C VAL A 158 9.01 4.99 9.40
N CYS A 159 8.76 6.05 8.66
CA CYS A 159 7.93 6.03 7.47
C CYS A 159 8.80 6.30 6.25
N ILE A 160 8.84 5.35 5.32
CA ILE A 160 9.52 5.50 4.04
C ILE A 160 8.49 5.87 2.98
N ARG A 161 8.54 7.08 2.46
CA ARG A 161 7.74 7.54 1.33
C ARG A 161 8.51 7.29 0.04
N LEU A 162 7.88 6.61 -0.92
CA LEU A 162 8.48 6.26 -2.20
C LEU A 162 8.24 7.36 -3.26
N TYR A 163 8.23 8.62 -2.84
CA TYR A 163 8.12 9.80 -3.68
C TYR A 163 8.88 10.95 -3.02
N SER A 164 9.27 11.93 -3.83
CA SER A 164 10.13 13.02 -3.35
C SER A 164 9.38 14.00 -2.45
N GLU A 165 10.13 14.73 -1.62
CA GLU A 165 9.61 15.82 -0.81
C GLU A 165 8.98 16.92 -1.69
N ALA A 166 9.59 17.23 -2.84
CA ALA A 166 9.04 18.17 -3.81
C ALA A 166 7.68 17.71 -4.35
N ASP A 167 7.52 16.42 -4.68
CA ASP A 167 6.23 15.85 -5.06
C ASP A 167 5.21 15.97 -3.92
N PHE A 168 5.59 15.66 -2.69
CA PHE A 168 4.72 15.79 -1.53
C PHE A 168 4.17 17.22 -1.38
N GLU A 169 5.02 18.22 -1.53
CA GLU A 169 4.62 19.64 -1.41
C GLU A 169 3.64 20.08 -2.49
N LEU A 170 3.70 19.46 -3.68
CA LEU A 170 2.80 19.73 -4.80
C LEU A 170 1.43 19.07 -4.66
N ARG A 171 1.27 18.13 -3.74
CA ARG A 171 0.01 17.42 -3.52
C ARG A 171 -1.01 18.32 -2.84
N PRO A 172 -2.33 18.15 -3.15
CA PRO A 172 -3.37 18.86 -2.41
C PRO A 172 -3.30 18.50 -0.92
N ARG A 173 -3.68 19.43 -0.06
CA ARG A 173 -3.68 19.21 1.39
C ARG A 173 -4.70 18.17 1.80
N TYR A 174 -5.86 18.15 1.14
CA TYR A 174 -6.96 17.25 1.42
C TYR A 174 -7.49 16.65 0.12
N THR A 175 -8.07 15.47 0.22
CA THR A 175 -8.77 14.84 -0.90
C THR A 175 -10.09 15.58 -1.15
N ASP A 176 -10.34 15.99 -2.39
CA ASP A 176 -11.62 16.58 -2.79
C ASP A 176 -12.74 15.55 -2.66
N PRO A 177 -13.92 15.99 -2.15
CA PRO A 177 -15.08 15.11 -2.01
C PRO A 177 -15.66 14.64 -3.36
#